data_a5970e05b38675d4099de14b81fa7a7a
#
_entry.id   a5970e05b38675d4099de14b81fa7a7a
#
_cell.length_a   1.000
_cell.length_b   1.000
_cell.length_c   1.000
_cell.angle_alpha   90.00
_cell.angle_beta   90.00
_cell.angle_gamma   90.00
#
_symmetry.space_group_name_H-M   'P 1'
#
loop_
_entity.id
_entity.type
_entity.pdbx_description
1 polymer ?
#
loop_
_entity_poly.entity_id
_entity_poly.type
_entity_poly.pdbx_seq_one_letter_code
_entity_poly.pdbx_strand_id
1 'polypeptide(L)'
;MPHEIEAKYRVETFARVRRRIREAGGVYLGTVLQTDQYHDTPGRRLLKSDCGLRIRRTRCLHRPPGGAGRRDARALLTWKGPARPDKRAKIREEVQTRLDDAAAVSAVFEALGLEPTLTIQKRRASYQMGRCLVELDELPVLGRFVEIESSGTEHIDSARGKLGLERTPPITDHYVRMAMRACKRLGGSCRELTFSNCTACAGNRSA
;
A
#
# COMPACT_ATOMS: atom_id res chain seq x y z
N MET A 1 18.04 9.17 -7.94
CA MET A 1 16.65 9.26 -7.50
C MET A 1 16.44 8.31 -6.33
N PRO A 2 15.52 8.61 -5.37
CA PRO A 2 15.32 7.73 -4.23
C PRO A 2 14.80 6.37 -4.68
N HIS A 3 15.32 5.29 -4.09
CA HIS A 3 14.88 3.93 -4.32
C HIS A 3 14.10 3.47 -3.10
N GLU A 4 12.90 2.94 -3.34
CA GLU A 4 12.11 2.24 -2.34
C GLU A 4 12.54 0.76 -2.32
N ILE A 5 12.88 0.25 -1.14
CA ILE A 5 13.18 -1.17 -0.92
C ILE A 5 12.13 -1.71 0.05
N GLU A 6 11.22 -2.54 -0.44
CA GLU A 6 10.11 -3.09 0.34
C GLU A 6 10.00 -4.62 0.21
N ALA A 7 9.57 -5.27 1.27
CA ALA A 7 9.14 -6.67 1.23
C ALA A 7 7.72 -6.78 1.80
N LYS A 8 6.87 -7.55 1.13
CA LYS A 8 5.46 -7.73 1.46
C LYS A 8 5.16 -9.19 1.81
N TYR A 9 4.40 -9.40 2.88
CA TYR A 9 4.00 -10.72 3.37
C TYR A 9 2.50 -10.77 3.62
N ARG A 10 1.84 -11.88 3.26
CA ARG A 10 0.44 -12.11 3.62
C ARG A 10 0.35 -12.67 5.04
N VAL A 11 -0.61 -12.19 5.81
CA VAL A 11 -0.89 -12.70 7.16
C VAL A 11 -2.39 -12.91 7.35
N GLU A 12 -2.77 -13.87 8.20
CA GLU A 12 -4.17 -14.10 8.52
C GLU A 12 -4.69 -13.08 9.53
N THR A 13 -3.85 -12.70 10.48
CA THR A 13 -4.19 -11.75 11.55
C THR A 13 -3.01 -10.86 11.91
N PHE A 14 -3.31 -9.63 12.34
CA PHE A 14 -2.29 -8.70 12.83
C PHE A 14 -1.90 -8.90 14.30
N ALA A 15 -2.64 -9.69 15.06
CA ALA A 15 -2.43 -9.82 16.51
C ALA A 15 -1.01 -10.27 16.86
N ARG A 16 -0.51 -11.34 16.21
CA ARG A 16 0.85 -11.86 16.40
C ARG A 16 1.91 -10.84 15.98
N VAL A 17 1.72 -10.21 14.83
CA VAL A 17 2.68 -9.22 14.29
C VAL A 17 2.76 -8.00 15.21
N ARG A 18 1.62 -7.44 15.66
CA ARG A 18 1.58 -6.32 16.60
C ARG A 18 2.27 -6.63 17.93
N ARG A 19 2.10 -7.86 18.44
CA ARG A 19 2.81 -8.30 19.64
C ARG A 19 4.31 -8.29 19.39
N ARG A 20 4.79 -8.89 18.30
CA ARG A 20 6.21 -8.94 17.93
C ARG A 20 6.81 -7.55 17.70
N ILE A 21 6.06 -6.61 17.09
CA ILE A 21 6.50 -5.21 16.93
C ILE A 21 6.75 -4.58 18.31
N ARG A 22 5.83 -4.76 19.28
CA ARG A 22 5.99 -4.23 20.64
C ARG A 22 7.19 -4.85 21.38
N GLU A 23 7.33 -6.18 21.30
CA GLU A 23 8.45 -6.91 21.87
C GLU A 23 9.81 -6.44 21.32
N ALA A 24 9.83 -6.03 20.02
CA ALA A 24 11.01 -5.47 19.36
C ALA A 24 11.20 -3.95 19.56
N GLY A 25 10.42 -3.31 20.45
CA GLY A 25 10.51 -1.88 20.73
C GLY A 25 9.96 -0.98 19.60
N GLY A 26 9.07 -1.51 18.76
CA GLY A 26 8.47 -0.74 17.68
C GLY A 26 7.49 0.33 18.17
N VAL A 27 7.60 1.54 17.63
CA VAL A 27 6.79 2.71 17.97
C VAL A 27 5.64 2.86 16.98
N TYR A 28 4.41 2.93 17.49
CA TYR A 28 3.21 3.14 16.68
C TYR A 28 3.16 4.59 16.18
N LEU A 29 2.96 4.76 14.86
CA LEU A 29 2.93 6.07 14.19
C LEU A 29 1.52 6.55 13.84
N GLY A 30 0.53 5.65 13.89
CA GLY A 30 -0.86 5.97 13.57
C GLY A 30 -1.51 4.98 12.61
N THR A 31 -2.83 5.12 12.46
CA THR A 31 -3.62 4.36 11.49
C THR A 31 -4.37 5.32 10.57
N VAL A 32 -4.32 5.03 9.28
CA VAL A 32 -4.95 5.84 8.23
C VAL A 32 -5.80 4.98 7.30
N LEU A 33 -6.81 5.60 6.68
CA LEU A 33 -7.45 5.11 5.46
C LEU A 33 -6.77 5.79 4.27
N GLN A 34 -6.22 5.01 3.37
CA GLN A 34 -5.68 5.47 2.10
C GLN A 34 -6.62 5.05 0.98
N THR A 35 -6.91 6.01 0.09
CA THR A 35 -7.64 5.79 -1.16
C THR A 35 -6.68 6.11 -2.30
N ASP A 36 -6.28 5.07 -3.01
CA ASP A 36 -5.34 5.13 -4.13
C ASP A 36 -6.11 5.06 -5.44
N GLN A 37 -6.08 6.14 -6.22
CA GLN A 37 -6.61 6.18 -7.57
C GLN A 37 -5.46 6.05 -8.56
N TYR A 38 -5.46 4.96 -9.33
CA TYR A 38 -4.44 4.69 -10.34
C TYR A 38 -4.88 5.21 -11.70
N HIS A 39 -3.94 5.83 -12.42
CA HIS A 39 -4.14 6.36 -13.76
C HIS A 39 -3.22 5.64 -14.76
N ASP A 40 -3.74 5.40 -15.95
CA ASP A 40 -2.98 4.78 -17.05
C ASP A 40 -3.61 5.18 -18.40
N THR A 41 -2.91 4.93 -19.49
CA THR A 41 -3.52 5.02 -20.81
C THR A 41 -4.62 3.95 -20.98
N PRO A 42 -5.58 4.11 -21.92
CA PRO A 42 -6.58 3.08 -22.24
C PRO A 42 -5.92 1.72 -22.56
N GLY A 43 -4.77 1.74 -23.22
CA GLY A 43 -3.99 0.54 -23.55
C GLY A 43 -3.17 -0.05 -22.41
N ARG A 44 -3.23 0.52 -21.20
CA ARG A 44 -2.51 0.06 -19.99
C ARG A 44 -0.98 0.04 -20.17
N ARG A 45 -0.42 1.09 -20.78
CA ARG A 45 1.02 1.17 -21.05
C ARG A 45 1.88 1.14 -19.78
N LEU A 46 1.48 1.91 -18.73
CA LEU A 46 2.23 1.94 -17.48
C LEU A 46 2.22 0.56 -16.81
N LEU A 47 1.07 -0.07 -16.69
CA LEU A 47 0.96 -1.41 -16.09
C LEU A 47 1.75 -2.47 -16.87
N LYS A 48 1.74 -2.41 -18.20
CA LYS A 48 2.52 -3.32 -19.07
C LYS A 48 4.02 -3.13 -18.91
N SER A 49 4.46 -1.90 -18.63
CA SER A 49 5.87 -1.56 -18.36
C SER A 49 6.26 -1.67 -16.87
N ASP A 50 5.43 -2.32 -16.05
CA ASP A 50 5.60 -2.45 -14.58
C ASP A 50 5.73 -1.10 -13.87
N CYS A 51 5.17 -0.03 -14.46
CA CYS A 51 5.10 1.31 -13.88
C CYS A 51 3.73 1.56 -13.24
N GLY A 52 3.66 2.55 -12.37
CA GLY A 52 2.41 2.97 -11.75
C GLY A 52 2.34 4.48 -11.53
N LEU A 53 1.20 5.09 -11.89
CA LEU A 53 0.89 6.47 -11.59
C LEU A 53 -0.33 6.53 -10.69
N ARG A 54 -0.21 7.18 -9.53
CA ARG A 54 -1.21 7.14 -8.48
C ARG A 54 -1.41 8.49 -7.83
N ILE A 55 -2.68 8.86 -7.64
CA ILE A 55 -3.08 9.91 -6.70
C ILE A 55 -3.61 9.22 -5.44
N ARG A 56 -2.98 9.49 -4.27
CA ARG A 56 -3.37 8.97 -2.97
C ARG A 56 -4.02 10.04 -2.13
N ARG A 57 -5.22 9.79 -1.62
CA ARG A 57 -5.85 10.55 -0.55
C ARG A 57 -5.73 9.79 0.76
N THR A 58 -5.37 10.50 1.83
CA THR A 58 -5.17 9.89 3.16
C THR A 58 -6.09 10.56 4.17
N ARG A 59 -6.85 9.74 4.93
CA ARG A 59 -7.67 10.18 6.05
C ARG A 59 -7.18 9.50 7.34
N CYS A 60 -6.92 10.28 8.38
CA CYS A 60 -6.53 9.76 9.68
C CYS A 60 -7.71 8.98 10.31
N LEU A 61 -7.46 7.77 10.79
CA LEU A 61 -8.39 6.96 11.55
C LEU A 61 -8.05 6.95 13.04
N HIS A 62 -6.75 6.87 13.36
CA HIS A 62 -6.28 6.85 14.74
C HIS A 62 -4.88 7.47 14.84
N ARG A 63 -4.68 8.36 15.82
CA ARG A 63 -3.40 9.01 16.12
C ARG A 63 -2.75 8.37 17.35
N PRO A 64 -1.41 8.31 17.43
CA PRO A 64 -0.74 7.88 18.66
C PRO A 64 -0.97 8.89 19.78
N PRO A 65 -1.02 8.45 21.04
CA PRO A 65 -1.08 9.37 22.19
C PRO A 65 0.12 10.32 22.18
N GLY A 66 -0.13 11.62 22.39
CA GLY A 66 0.94 12.65 22.46
C GLY A 66 1.72 12.91 21.18
N GLY A 67 1.37 12.23 20.10
CA GLY A 67 2.07 12.35 18.82
C GLY A 67 1.61 13.56 18.02
N ALA A 68 2.56 14.34 17.50
CA ALA A 68 2.35 15.12 16.29
C ALA A 68 2.09 14.11 15.15
N GLY A 69 0.86 13.60 15.06
CA GLY A 69 0.48 12.67 14.00
C GLY A 69 0.85 13.26 12.66
N ARG A 70 1.29 12.43 11.72
CA ARG A 70 1.43 12.84 10.32
C ARG A 70 0.18 13.66 10.00
N ARG A 71 0.35 14.95 9.73
CA ARG A 71 -0.76 15.81 9.30
C ARG A 71 -1.40 15.09 8.13
N ASP A 72 -2.74 15.04 8.12
CA ASP A 72 -3.45 14.48 6.98
C ASP A 72 -2.83 15.10 5.73
N ALA A 73 -2.01 14.32 5.05
CA ALA A 73 -1.42 14.81 3.83
C ALA A 73 -2.60 15.09 2.92
N ARG A 74 -2.71 16.33 2.46
CA ARG A 74 -3.46 16.63 1.25
C ARG A 74 -3.18 15.49 0.27
N ALA A 75 -3.54 15.37 -0.88
CA ALA A 75 -3.23 14.25 -1.73
C ALA A 75 -1.72 14.13 -2.02
N LEU A 76 -1.27 12.92 -2.36
CA LEU A 76 0.07 12.62 -2.86
C LEU A 76 -0.03 12.10 -4.29
N LEU A 77 0.73 12.70 -5.20
CA LEU A 77 1.02 12.11 -6.49
C LEU A 77 2.26 11.22 -6.35
N THR A 78 2.18 10.01 -6.87
CA THR A 78 3.30 9.07 -6.89
C THR A 78 3.44 8.47 -8.28
N TRP A 79 4.65 8.53 -8.84
CA TRP A 79 5.06 7.69 -9.95
C TRP A 79 6.03 6.63 -9.45
N LYS A 80 5.79 5.37 -9.85
CA LYS A 80 6.66 4.23 -9.54
C LYS A 80 7.17 3.65 -10.86
N GLY A 81 8.49 3.57 -11.00
CA GLY A 81 9.15 2.93 -12.13
C GLY A 81 9.10 1.41 -12.08
N PRO A 82 9.65 0.71 -13.09
CA PRO A 82 9.70 -0.74 -13.11
C PRO A 82 10.55 -1.30 -11.96
N ALA A 83 10.11 -2.42 -11.38
CA ALA A 83 10.86 -3.07 -10.31
C ALA A 83 12.14 -3.72 -10.86
N ARG A 84 13.22 -3.59 -10.10
CA ARG A 84 14.44 -4.37 -10.35
C ARG A 84 14.25 -5.78 -9.76
N PRO A 85 14.72 -6.82 -10.46
CA PRO A 85 14.68 -8.18 -9.93
C PRO A 85 15.51 -8.29 -8.65
N ASP A 86 14.87 -8.64 -7.55
CA ASP A 86 15.53 -9.06 -6.31
C ASP A 86 14.67 -10.13 -5.64
N LYS A 87 15.32 -11.18 -5.05
CA LYS A 87 14.60 -12.31 -4.45
C LYS A 87 14.04 -12.00 -3.06
N ARG A 88 14.56 -10.98 -2.38
CA ARG A 88 14.25 -10.67 -0.97
C ARG A 88 13.32 -9.49 -0.81
N ALA A 89 13.45 -8.50 -1.71
CA ALA A 89 12.73 -7.24 -1.64
C ALA A 89 12.45 -6.71 -3.04
N LYS A 90 11.48 -5.82 -3.15
CA LYS A 90 11.21 -5.07 -4.37
C LYS A 90 11.97 -3.75 -4.31
N ILE A 91 12.76 -3.48 -5.32
CA ILE A 91 13.55 -2.25 -5.47
C ILE A 91 13.04 -1.52 -6.71
N ARG A 92 12.62 -0.28 -6.55
CA ARG A 92 12.16 0.56 -7.66
C ARG A 92 12.40 2.03 -7.41
N GLU A 93 12.47 2.76 -8.51
CA GLU A 93 12.45 4.20 -8.46
C GLU A 93 11.06 4.71 -8.08
N GLU A 94 11.00 5.68 -7.16
CA GLU A 94 9.78 6.33 -6.78
C GLU A 94 9.96 7.85 -6.75
N VAL A 95 9.04 8.56 -7.42
CA VAL A 95 8.97 10.02 -7.38
C VAL A 95 7.64 10.43 -6.78
N GLN A 96 7.69 11.23 -5.72
CA GLN A 96 6.49 11.69 -5.00
C GLN A 96 6.46 13.20 -4.88
N THR A 97 5.25 13.77 -4.97
CA THR A 97 4.99 15.16 -4.62
C THR A 97 3.64 15.31 -3.94
N ARG A 98 3.51 16.34 -3.10
CA ARG A 98 2.24 16.70 -2.48
C ARG A 98 1.38 17.46 -3.48
N LEU A 99 0.07 17.23 -3.40
CA LEU A 99 -0.90 17.95 -4.20
C LEU A 99 -1.81 18.77 -3.29
N ASP A 100 -2.03 20.02 -3.67
CA ASP A 100 -3.04 20.86 -3.05
C ASP A 100 -4.41 20.57 -3.66
N ASP A 101 -4.48 20.35 -4.97
CA ASP A 101 -5.70 20.00 -5.70
C ASP A 101 -5.51 18.71 -6.51
N ALA A 102 -5.99 17.60 -5.94
CA ALA A 102 -5.94 16.30 -6.59
C ALA A 102 -6.96 16.17 -7.75
N ALA A 103 -8.03 16.97 -7.75
CA ALA A 103 -9.03 16.94 -8.81
C ALA A 103 -8.50 17.64 -10.07
N ALA A 104 -7.86 18.81 -9.90
CA ALA A 104 -7.21 19.49 -11.00
C ALA A 104 -6.12 18.64 -11.66
N VAL A 105 -5.30 17.94 -10.86
CA VAL A 105 -4.26 17.03 -11.39
C VAL A 105 -4.89 15.84 -12.13
N SER A 106 -6.00 15.26 -11.64
CA SER A 106 -6.73 14.21 -12.37
C SER A 106 -7.25 14.71 -13.71
N ALA A 107 -7.81 15.93 -13.77
CA ALA A 107 -8.28 16.54 -15.02
C ALA A 107 -7.12 16.77 -16.02
N VAL A 108 -5.95 17.19 -15.53
CA VAL A 108 -4.75 17.30 -16.38
C VAL A 108 -4.34 15.92 -16.94
N PHE A 109 -4.40 14.86 -16.13
CA PHE A 109 -4.12 13.51 -16.59
C PHE A 109 -5.09 13.08 -17.70
N GLU A 110 -6.39 13.35 -17.53
CA GLU A 110 -7.39 13.05 -18.55
C GLU A 110 -7.13 13.81 -19.86
N ALA A 111 -6.77 15.11 -19.77
CA ALA A 111 -6.38 15.90 -20.93
C ALA A 111 -5.11 15.35 -21.63
N LEU A 112 -4.23 14.69 -20.90
CA LEU A 112 -3.04 14.01 -21.44
C LEU A 112 -3.32 12.57 -21.91
N GLY A 113 -4.58 12.13 -21.91
CA GLY A 113 -4.99 10.79 -22.36
C GLY A 113 -4.73 9.68 -21.32
N LEU A 114 -4.58 10.02 -20.04
CA LEU A 114 -4.54 9.08 -18.94
C LEU A 114 -5.92 9.05 -18.26
N GLU A 115 -6.47 7.86 -18.06
CA GLU A 115 -7.77 7.67 -17.42
C GLU A 115 -7.64 7.03 -16.02
N PRO A 116 -8.58 7.28 -15.09
CA PRO A 116 -8.68 6.51 -13.86
C PRO A 116 -8.99 5.04 -14.19
N THR A 117 -8.16 4.14 -13.73
CA THR A 117 -8.23 2.73 -14.11
C THR A 117 -8.67 1.83 -12.98
N LEU A 118 -8.30 2.17 -11.76
CA LEU A 118 -8.58 1.38 -10.58
C LEU A 118 -8.48 2.26 -9.32
N THR A 119 -9.46 2.13 -8.43
CA THR A 119 -9.41 2.72 -7.09
C THR A 119 -9.26 1.61 -6.05
N ILE A 120 -8.28 1.75 -5.16
CA ILE A 120 -8.06 0.78 -4.06
C ILE A 120 -8.08 1.53 -2.75
N GLN A 121 -8.85 1.05 -1.79
CA GLN A 121 -8.74 1.48 -0.40
C GLN A 121 -7.92 0.49 0.42
N LYS A 122 -7.21 1.02 1.41
CA LYS A 122 -6.59 0.22 2.47
C LYS A 122 -6.59 0.95 3.79
N ARG A 123 -6.76 0.19 4.88
CA ARG A 123 -6.46 0.65 6.24
C ARG A 123 -5.01 0.29 6.53
N ARG A 124 -4.20 1.28 6.89
CA ARG A 124 -2.77 1.12 7.13
C ARG A 124 -2.43 1.57 8.55
N ALA A 125 -1.89 0.66 9.35
CA ALA A 125 -1.26 1.00 10.62
C ALA A 125 0.25 0.96 10.45
N SER A 126 0.93 2.07 10.77
CA SER A 126 2.38 2.23 10.57
C SER A 126 3.12 2.20 11.89
N TYR A 127 4.30 1.58 11.89
CA TYR A 127 5.20 1.44 13.04
C TYR A 127 6.64 1.71 12.62
N GLN A 128 7.39 2.47 13.42
CA GLN A 128 8.84 2.55 13.30
C GLN A 128 9.47 1.44 14.13
N MET A 129 10.24 0.56 13.53
CA MET A 129 10.95 -0.54 14.21
C MET A 129 12.44 -0.51 13.80
N GLY A 130 13.26 0.13 14.63
CA GLY A 130 14.66 0.40 14.28
C GLY A 130 14.76 1.21 12.97
N ARG A 131 15.46 0.68 11.98
CA ARG A 131 15.64 1.32 10.66
C ARG A 131 14.54 0.97 9.66
N CYS A 132 13.53 0.19 10.08
CA CYS A 132 12.43 -0.24 9.21
C CYS A 132 11.15 0.52 9.53
N LEU A 133 10.43 0.90 8.49
CA LEU A 133 9.00 1.21 8.55
C LEU A 133 8.24 -0.10 8.35
N VAL A 134 7.43 -0.49 9.34
CA VAL A 134 6.58 -1.68 9.28
C VAL A 134 5.13 -1.22 9.14
N GLU A 135 4.47 -1.66 8.10
CA GLU A 135 3.11 -1.26 7.77
C GLU A 135 2.18 -2.47 7.72
N LEU A 136 1.07 -2.38 8.46
CA LEU A 136 0.05 -3.41 8.51
C LEU A 136 -1.13 -2.94 7.65
N ASP A 137 -1.27 -3.55 6.48
CA ASP A 137 -2.26 -3.18 5.47
C ASP A 137 -3.43 -4.16 5.46
N GLU A 138 -4.63 -3.65 5.66
CA GLU A 138 -5.88 -4.39 5.41
C GLU A 138 -6.55 -3.83 4.16
N LEU A 139 -6.79 -4.71 3.17
CA LEU A 139 -7.43 -4.37 1.90
C LEU A 139 -8.72 -5.15 1.72
N PRO A 140 -9.78 -4.52 1.18
CA PRO A 140 -11.02 -5.22 0.81
C PRO A 140 -10.71 -6.40 -0.11
N VAL A 141 -11.35 -7.55 0.10
CA VAL A 141 -11.20 -8.78 -0.70
C VAL A 141 -9.81 -9.41 -0.65
N LEU A 142 -8.75 -8.58 -0.65
CA LEU A 142 -7.37 -9.07 -0.72
C LEU A 142 -6.86 -9.60 0.61
N GLY A 143 -7.39 -9.09 1.75
CA GLY A 143 -7.01 -9.51 3.09
C GLY A 143 -5.92 -8.65 3.71
N ARG A 144 -5.03 -9.27 4.51
CA ARG A 144 -4.07 -8.58 5.38
C ARG A 144 -2.64 -8.85 4.95
N PHE A 145 -1.84 -7.78 5.00
CA PHE A 145 -0.43 -7.81 4.59
C PHE A 145 0.44 -7.06 5.59
N VAL A 146 1.69 -7.48 5.67
CA VAL A 146 2.76 -6.76 6.34
C VAL A 146 3.73 -6.28 5.27
N GLU A 147 3.95 -4.97 5.17
CA GLU A 147 5.01 -4.39 4.36
C GLU A 147 6.15 -3.94 5.28
N ILE A 148 7.37 -4.25 4.91
CA ILE A 148 8.59 -3.83 5.62
C ILE A 148 9.40 -3.02 4.61
N GLU A 149 9.59 -1.74 4.89
CA GLU A 149 10.36 -0.81 4.06
C GLU A 149 11.62 -0.38 4.80
N SER A 150 12.75 -0.31 4.11
CA SER A 150 14.01 0.16 4.65
C SER A 150 14.95 0.66 3.54
N SER A 151 16.05 1.28 3.95
CA SER A 151 17.15 1.68 3.05
C SER A 151 18.07 0.53 2.63
N GLY A 152 17.94 -0.67 3.25
CA GLY A 152 18.79 -1.83 2.97
C GLY A 152 18.05 -3.15 3.20
N THR A 153 18.36 -4.15 2.37
CA THR A 153 17.74 -5.48 2.43
C THR A 153 18.07 -6.22 3.72
N GLU A 154 19.26 -6.01 4.29
CA GLU A 154 19.71 -6.60 5.56
C GLU A 154 18.83 -6.18 6.73
N HIS A 155 18.33 -4.94 6.70
CA HIS A 155 17.40 -4.45 7.72
C HIS A 155 16.04 -5.12 7.59
N ILE A 156 15.57 -5.34 6.35
CA ILE A 156 14.34 -6.06 6.07
C ILE A 156 14.43 -7.50 6.57
N ASP A 157 15.54 -8.21 6.30
CA ASP A 157 15.76 -9.59 6.76
C ASP A 157 15.76 -9.67 8.29
N SER A 158 16.45 -8.74 8.98
CA SER A 158 16.43 -8.64 10.43
C SER A 158 15.03 -8.39 10.99
N ALA A 159 14.30 -7.45 10.41
CA ALA A 159 12.92 -7.15 10.81
C ALA A 159 11.98 -8.35 10.57
N ARG A 160 12.11 -9.02 9.42
CA ARG A 160 11.38 -10.25 9.07
C ARG A 160 11.54 -11.32 10.15
N GLY A 161 12.78 -11.56 10.63
CA GLY A 161 13.07 -12.50 11.71
C GLY A 161 12.38 -12.11 13.02
N LYS A 162 12.51 -10.85 13.45
CA LYS A 162 11.87 -10.33 14.67
C LYS A 162 10.34 -10.46 14.61
N LEU A 163 9.74 -10.30 13.43
CA LEU A 163 8.30 -10.40 13.23
C LEU A 163 7.80 -11.86 13.10
N GLY A 164 8.70 -12.84 13.02
CA GLY A 164 8.36 -14.25 12.86
C GLY A 164 7.76 -14.57 11.49
N LEU A 165 8.28 -13.90 10.45
CA LEU A 165 7.82 -14.05 9.06
C LEU A 165 8.78 -14.85 8.18
N GLU A 166 9.79 -15.55 8.77
CA GLU A 166 10.83 -16.27 8.03
C GLU A 166 10.26 -17.38 7.14
N ARG A 167 9.20 -18.03 7.61
CA ARG A 167 8.51 -19.09 6.87
C ARG A 167 7.45 -18.59 5.91
N THR A 168 7.15 -17.27 5.92
CA THR A 168 6.18 -16.67 5.03
C THR A 168 6.88 -16.22 3.75
N PRO A 169 6.50 -16.72 2.57
CA PRO A 169 7.12 -16.30 1.33
C PRO A 169 6.77 -14.82 1.04
N PRO A 170 7.74 -14.03 0.54
CA PRO A 170 7.47 -12.67 0.13
C PRO A 170 6.56 -12.63 -1.10
N ILE A 171 5.72 -11.61 -1.18
CA ILE A 171 4.84 -11.35 -2.32
C ILE A 171 5.47 -10.27 -3.19
N THR A 172 5.81 -10.63 -4.41
CA THR A 172 6.40 -9.70 -5.40
C THR A 172 5.34 -8.90 -6.15
N ASP A 173 4.09 -9.37 -6.16
CA ASP A 173 2.99 -8.70 -6.84
C ASP A 173 2.59 -7.36 -6.19
N HIS A 174 2.24 -6.40 -7.05
CA HIS A 174 1.63 -5.15 -6.62
C HIS A 174 0.17 -5.33 -6.22
N TYR A 175 -0.31 -4.50 -5.30
CA TYR A 175 -1.74 -4.44 -4.99
C TYR A 175 -2.61 -4.20 -6.23
N VAL A 176 -2.16 -3.41 -7.20
CA VAL A 176 -2.88 -3.20 -8.47
C VAL A 176 -3.13 -4.52 -9.21
N ARG A 177 -2.10 -5.32 -9.44
CA ARG A 177 -2.23 -6.61 -10.12
C ARG A 177 -3.10 -7.58 -9.34
N MET A 178 -2.93 -7.63 -8.00
CA MET A 178 -3.77 -8.44 -7.12
C MET A 178 -5.23 -8.00 -7.16
N ALA A 179 -5.48 -6.69 -7.10
CA ALA A 179 -6.82 -6.10 -7.18
C ALA A 179 -7.49 -6.36 -8.53
N MET A 180 -6.78 -6.19 -9.64
CA MET A 180 -7.31 -6.50 -10.97
C MET A 180 -7.71 -7.98 -11.10
N ARG A 181 -6.89 -8.91 -10.57
CA ARG A 181 -7.27 -10.33 -10.53
C ARG A 181 -8.49 -10.59 -9.67
N ALA A 182 -8.61 -9.92 -8.54
CA ALA A 182 -9.79 -10.00 -7.68
C ALA A 182 -11.04 -9.44 -8.39
N CYS A 183 -10.95 -8.28 -9.00
CA CYS A 183 -12.02 -7.67 -9.77
C CYS A 183 -12.49 -8.58 -10.92
N LYS A 184 -11.56 -9.22 -11.64
CA LYS A 184 -11.90 -10.17 -12.70
C LYS A 184 -12.71 -11.37 -12.17
N ARG A 185 -12.35 -11.89 -10.98
CA ARG A 185 -13.11 -12.99 -10.34
C ARG A 185 -14.49 -12.57 -9.85
N LEU A 186 -14.69 -11.29 -9.53
CA LEU A 186 -15.96 -10.73 -9.05
C LEU A 186 -16.89 -10.28 -10.18
N GLY A 187 -16.62 -10.63 -11.43
CA GLY A 187 -17.51 -10.33 -12.57
C GLY A 187 -17.00 -9.29 -13.56
N GLY A 188 -15.73 -8.90 -13.48
CA GLY A 188 -15.01 -8.22 -14.58
C GLY A 188 -15.18 -6.71 -14.72
N SER A 189 -16.23 -6.09 -14.20
CA SER A 189 -16.48 -4.64 -14.33
C SER A 189 -16.04 -3.81 -13.12
N CYS A 190 -15.57 -4.44 -12.06
CA CYS A 190 -15.14 -3.76 -10.83
C CYS A 190 -13.88 -2.94 -11.09
N ARG A 191 -13.98 -1.60 -10.96
CA ARG A 191 -12.86 -0.67 -10.99
C ARG A 191 -12.54 -0.10 -9.61
N GLU A 192 -13.24 -0.57 -8.57
CA GLU A 192 -13.11 -0.06 -7.20
C GLU A 192 -13.09 -1.21 -6.20
N LEU A 193 -12.03 -1.29 -5.43
CA LEU A 193 -11.92 -2.13 -4.24
C LEU A 193 -11.90 -1.24 -3.01
N THR A 194 -13.08 -0.86 -2.53
CA THR A 194 -13.28 -0.01 -1.37
C THR A 194 -14.00 -0.76 -0.26
N PHE A 195 -13.89 -0.31 0.99
CA PHE A 195 -14.59 -0.92 2.12
C PHE A 195 -16.11 -0.74 2.06
N SER A 196 -16.61 0.24 1.29
CA SER A 196 -18.03 0.50 1.10
C SER A 196 -18.64 -0.32 -0.05
N ASN A 197 -17.89 -0.55 -1.13
CA ASN A 197 -18.39 -1.17 -2.36
C ASN A 197 -18.10 -2.68 -2.45
N CYS A 198 -17.48 -3.25 -1.40
CA CYS A 198 -17.15 -4.66 -1.38
C CYS A 198 -18.24 -5.45 -0.66
N THR A 199 -19.10 -6.13 -1.41
CA THR A 199 -20.13 -7.04 -0.88
C THR A 199 -19.54 -8.17 -0.02
N ALA A 200 -18.31 -8.62 -0.30
CA ALA A 200 -17.59 -9.59 0.54
C ALA A 200 -17.18 -9.04 1.92
N CYS A 201 -17.10 -7.71 2.09
CA CYS A 201 -16.83 -7.07 3.40
C CYS A 201 -18.11 -6.79 4.21
N ALA A 202 -19.28 -6.89 3.59
CA ALA A 202 -20.57 -6.64 4.26
C ALA A 202 -20.96 -7.78 5.24
N GLY A 203 -20.45 -9.00 5.02
CA GLY A 203 -20.75 -10.17 5.85
C GLY A 203 -20.05 -10.22 7.21
N ASN A 204 -19.13 -9.31 7.52
CA ASN A 204 -18.34 -9.35 8.77
C ASN A 204 -18.63 -8.15 9.70
N ARG A 205 -19.81 -7.53 9.60
CA ARG A 205 -20.26 -6.43 10.48
C ARG A 205 -21.21 -6.88 11.60
N SER A 206 -21.28 -8.17 11.88
CA SER A 206 -22.06 -8.70 13.00
C SER A 206 -21.23 -9.74 13.72
N ALA A 207 -20.39 -9.31 14.65
CA ALA A 207 -19.95 -10.02 15.87
C ALA A 207 -19.12 -9.05 16.72
#